data_ef29d566a21aa5148c2a29127c8f8e25
#
_entry.id   ef29d566a21aa5148c2a29127c8f8e25
#
_cell.length_a   1.000
_cell.length_b   1.000
_cell.length_c   1.000
_cell.angle_alpha   90.00
_cell.angle_beta   90.00
_cell.angle_gamma   90.00
#
_symmetry.space_group_name_H-M   'P 1'
#
loop_
_entity.id
_entity.type
_entity.pdbx_description
1 polymer ?
#
loop_
_entity_poly.entity_id
_entity_poly.type
_entity_poly.pdbx_seq_one_letter_code
_entity_poly.pdbx_strand_id
1 'polypeptide(L)'
;MNKQKIRLIVADDHTLFRQGLRQILNMEDDMEVVGECGDGIQVIELCNTVNPDVVIMDINMPVENGVAATEKIREFFPDIKVLILSIHDDESYVFETLRKGASGYLLKDTETAELCQAIRAVMEGYAYIHPKVTGKLINQLRRMSYLDPTGVAGGDQSLKEAGVKYIHQPNSPLTRREAEVLRLLAEGKSNKSIGEHLFISEKTVKNHVSSILQK
;
A
#
# COMPACT_ATOMS: atom_id res chain seq x y z
N MET A 1 6.21 0.62 38.21
CA MET A 1 7.08 1.16 37.14
C MET A 1 6.18 1.73 36.08
N ASN A 2 6.22 3.05 35.84
CA ASN A 2 5.44 3.66 34.75
C ASN A 2 6.01 3.14 33.43
N LYS A 3 5.30 2.25 32.76
CA LYS A 3 5.68 1.79 31.42
C LYS A 3 5.48 2.98 30.49
N GLN A 4 6.50 3.37 29.76
CA GLN A 4 6.42 4.47 28.80
C GLN A 4 5.34 4.12 27.77
N LYS A 5 4.38 5.03 27.54
CA LYS A 5 3.31 4.83 26.58
C LYS A 5 3.84 4.95 25.16
N ILE A 6 3.29 4.16 24.25
CA ILE A 6 3.52 4.26 22.81
C ILE A 6 2.86 5.56 22.32
N ARG A 7 3.65 6.46 21.75
CA ARG A 7 3.23 7.77 21.27
C ARG A 7 2.77 7.68 19.81
N LEU A 8 1.52 8.02 19.56
CA LEU A 8 0.86 7.81 18.28
C LEU A 8 0.51 9.13 17.60
N ILE A 9 0.70 9.20 16.27
CA ILE A 9 0.03 10.17 15.40
C ILE A 9 -1.04 9.43 14.62
N VAL A 10 -2.23 10.05 14.47
CA VAL A 10 -3.30 9.57 13.60
C VAL A 10 -3.46 10.56 12.44
N ALA A 11 -3.16 10.07 11.23
CA ALA A 11 -3.24 10.84 9.99
C ALA A 11 -4.34 10.25 9.09
N ASP A 12 -5.44 10.98 8.93
CA ASP A 12 -6.61 10.58 8.15
C ASP A 12 -7.42 11.83 7.80
N ASP A 13 -7.88 12.00 6.58
CA ASP A 13 -8.68 13.17 6.18
C ASP A 13 -10.13 13.12 6.69
N HIS A 14 -10.61 11.93 7.10
CA HIS A 14 -11.94 11.74 7.68
C HIS A 14 -11.96 12.12 9.16
N THR A 15 -12.37 13.33 9.49
CA THR A 15 -12.35 13.88 10.86
C THR A 15 -13.02 12.98 11.90
N LEU A 16 -14.22 12.44 11.61
CA LEU A 16 -14.96 11.58 12.53
C LEU A 16 -14.22 10.26 12.83
N PHE A 17 -13.64 9.64 11.79
CA PHE A 17 -12.87 8.42 11.92
C PHE A 17 -11.61 8.66 12.76
N ARG A 18 -10.89 9.74 12.47
CA ARG A 18 -9.69 10.17 13.22
C ARG A 18 -9.98 10.41 14.69
N GLN A 19 -11.06 11.16 15.00
CA GLN A 19 -11.48 11.39 16.38
C GLN A 19 -11.89 10.10 17.11
N GLY A 20 -12.59 9.20 16.42
CA GLY A 20 -12.94 7.88 16.95
C GLY A 20 -11.70 7.05 17.30
N LEU A 21 -10.73 6.97 16.39
CA LEU A 21 -9.46 6.29 16.64
C LEU A 21 -8.72 6.87 17.85
N ARG A 22 -8.63 8.21 17.93
CA ARG A 22 -8.01 8.87 19.09
C ARG A 22 -8.64 8.45 20.40
N GLN A 23 -9.98 8.45 20.46
CA GLN A 23 -10.67 8.05 21.70
C GLN A 23 -10.36 6.60 22.07
N ILE A 24 -10.46 5.70 21.10
CA ILE A 24 -10.25 4.27 21.29
C ILE A 24 -8.81 3.98 21.73
N LEU A 25 -7.82 4.55 21.03
CA LEU A 25 -6.40 4.32 21.34
C LEU A 25 -5.99 4.92 22.69
N ASN A 26 -6.57 6.06 23.08
CA ASN A 26 -6.30 6.65 24.40
C ASN A 26 -6.98 5.89 25.56
N MET A 27 -7.89 4.94 25.29
CA MET A 27 -8.44 4.03 26.32
C MET A 27 -7.46 2.91 26.69
N GLU A 28 -6.45 2.65 25.85
CA GLU A 28 -5.41 1.67 26.14
C GLU A 28 -4.38 2.26 27.14
N ASP A 29 -4.02 1.48 28.16
CA ASP A 29 -3.12 1.94 29.22
C ASP A 29 -1.69 2.24 28.72
N ASP A 30 -1.29 1.58 27.62
CA ASP A 30 0.05 1.61 27.03
C ASP A 30 0.16 2.47 25.78
N MET A 31 -0.89 3.25 25.42
CA MET A 31 -0.92 4.10 24.22
C MET A 31 -1.33 5.53 24.52
N GLU A 32 -0.87 6.46 23.70
CA GLU A 32 -1.24 7.88 23.76
C GLU A 32 -1.20 8.51 22.37
N VAL A 33 -2.32 9.10 21.91
CA VAL A 33 -2.35 9.88 20.68
C VAL A 33 -1.86 11.30 20.95
N VAL A 34 -0.64 11.60 20.51
CA VAL A 34 0.05 12.87 20.73
C VAL A 34 -0.13 13.87 19.59
N GLY A 35 -0.70 13.44 18.45
CA GLY A 35 -0.96 14.31 17.30
C GLY A 35 -2.03 13.73 16.37
N GLU A 36 -2.73 14.65 15.69
CA GLU A 36 -3.74 14.34 14.69
C GLU A 36 -3.59 15.29 13.50
N CYS A 37 -3.75 14.79 12.28
CA CYS A 37 -3.72 15.61 11.07
C CYS A 37 -4.56 14.99 9.95
N GLY A 38 -4.83 15.78 8.91
CA GLY A 38 -5.66 15.37 7.78
C GLY A 38 -4.93 15.36 6.44
N ASP A 39 -3.62 15.61 6.40
CA ASP A 39 -2.82 15.56 5.17
C ASP A 39 -1.38 15.12 5.44
N GLY A 40 -0.70 14.69 4.36
CA GLY A 40 0.65 14.12 4.47
C GLY A 40 1.74 15.13 4.81
N ILE A 41 1.58 16.44 4.53
CA ILE A 41 2.57 17.47 4.90
C ILE A 41 2.52 17.69 6.40
N GLN A 42 1.33 17.84 6.97
CA GLN A 42 1.15 18.02 8.41
C GLN A 42 1.71 16.84 9.23
N VAL A 43 1.61 15.60 8.70
CA VAL A 43 2.22 14.44 9.37
C VAL A 43 3.71 14.64 9.58
N ILE A 44 4.44 15.08 8.57
CA ILE A 44 5.90 15.25 8.61
C ILE A 44 6.27 16.34 9.62
N GLU A 45 5.52 17.46 9.65
CA GLU A 45 5.70 18.55 10.62
C GLU A 45 5.44 18.05 12.05
N LEU A 46 4.39 17.25 12.25
CA LEU A 46 4.08 16.66 13.56
C LEU A 46 5.16 15.65 13.99
N CYS A 47 5.67 14.81 13.10
CA CYS A 47 6.77 13.89 13.42
C CYS A 47 7.97 14.63 14.00
N ASN A 48 8.33 15.77 13.41
CA ASN A 48 9.44 16.61 13.89
C ASN A 48 9.15 17.29 15.24
N THR A 49 7.88 17.59 15.54
CA THR A 49 7.50 18.37 16.71
C THR A 49 7.25 17.49 17.94
N VAL A 50 6.53 16.38 17.76
CA VAL A 50 6.06 15.55 18.87
C VAL A 50 6.83 14.24 19.05
N ASN A 51 7.74 13.89 18.13
CA ASN A 51 8.54 12.66 18.17
C ASN A 51 7.66 11.43 18.51
N PRO A 52 6.77 10.97 17.61
CA PRO A 52 5.95 9.79 17.85
C PRO A 52 6.77 8.50 17.69
N ASP A 53 6.27 7.41 18.25
CA ASP A 53 6.81 6.08 18.02
C ASP A 53 6.18 5.44 16.77
N VAL A 54 4.87 5.67 16.58
CA VAL A 54 4.09 5.10 15.44
C VAL A 54 3.21 6.18 14.82
N VAL A 55 3.15 6.19 13.50
CA VAL A 55 2.17 6.94 12.70
C VAL A 55 1.17 5.97 12.11
N ILE A 56 -0.11 6.12 12.46
CA ILE A 56 -1.23 5.45 11.80
C ILE A 56 -1.62 6.34 10.62
N MET A 57 -1.49 5.83 9.40
CA MET A 57 -1.51 6.61 8.17
C MET A 57 -2.59 6.13 7.21
N ASP A 58 -3.54 6.98 6.85
CA ASP A 58 -4.37 6.73 5.67
C ASP A 58 -3.59 6.98 4.39
N ILE A 59 -3.92 6.26 3.33
CA ILE A 59 -3.35 6.45 2.00
C ILE A 59 -3.95 7.68 1.32
N ASN A 60 -5.27 7.79 1.37
CA ASN A 60 -6.00 8.81 0.63
C ASN A 60 -6.14 10.09 1.45
N MET A 61 -5.12 10.92 1.41
CA MET A 61 -5.15 12.24 2.02
C MET A 61 -4.93 13.33 0.96
N PRO A 62 -5.51 14.53 1.17
CA PRO A 62 -5.28 15.68 0.29
C PRO A 62 -3.84 16.19 0.40
N VAL A 63 -3.44 17.04 -0.53
CA VAL A 63 -2.14 17.69 -0.63
C VAL A 63 -1.01 16.71 -0.87
N GLU A 64 -0.71 15.86 0.07
CA GLU A 64 0.25 14.76 -0.06
C GLU A 64 -0.38 13.45 0.45
N ASN A 65 -0.37 12.41 -0.37
CA ASN A 65 -0.93 11.11 -0.02
C ASN A 65 -0.04 10.35 0.97
N GLY A 66 -0.64 9.38 1.68
CA GLY A 66 0.05 8.62 2.71
C GLY A 66 1.23 7.77 2.22
N VAL A 67 1.27 7.39 0.92
CA VAL A 67 2.40 6.65 0.34
C VAL A 67 3.64 7.55 0.26
N ALA A 68 3.48 8.76 -0.26
CA ALA A 68 4.57 9.74 -0.36
C ALA A 68 5.03 10.20 1.04
N ALA A 69 4.07 10.45 1.95
CA ALA A 69 4.39 10.79 3.33
C ALA A 69 5.16 9.66 4.05
N THR A 70 4.81 8.40 3.80
CA THR A 70 5.53 7.23 4.34
C THR A 70 6.99 7.22 3.90
N GLU A 71 7.27 7.45 2.61
CA GLU A 71 8.64 7.51 2.09
C GLU A 71 9.47 8.57 2.79
N LYS A 72 8.93 9.79 2.92
CA LYS A 72 9.61 10.91 3.61
C LYS A 72 9.83 10.63 5.10
N ILE A 73 8.83 10.06 5.80
CA ILE A 73 9.00 9.69 7.21
C ILE A 73 10.13 8.68 7.36
N ARG A 74 10.21 7.67 6.48
CA ARG A 74 11.29 6.67 6.51
C ARG A 74 12.66 7.26 6.22
N GLU A 75 12.73 8.29 5.37
CA GLU A 75 13.97 8.97 5.02
C GLU A 75 14.48 9.88 6.16
N PHE A 76 13.58 10.70 6.72
CA PHE A 76 13.96 11.72 7.73
C PHE A 76 13.86 11.23 9.17
N PHE A 77 13.03 10.24 9.46
CA PHE A 77 12.74 9.73 10.81
C PHE A 77 12.75 8.18 10.82
N PRO A 78 13.90 7.53 10.63
CA PRO A 78 14.01 6.08 10.43
C PRO A 78 13.51 5.24 11.61
N ASP A 79 13.45 5.81 12.81
CA ASP A 79 12.97 5.11 14.01
C ASP A 79 11.45 5.07 14.12
N ILE A 80 10.75 6.03 13.48
CA ILE A 80 9.29 6.09 13.50
C ILE A 80 8.71 4.95 12.64
N LYS A 81 7.78 4.20 13.23
CA LYS A 81 7.05 3.14 12.51
C LYS A 81 5.84 3.72 11.80
N VAL A 82 5.61 3.32 10.55
CA VAL A 82 4.41 3.73 9.81
C VAL A 82 3.51 2.52 9.61
N LEU A 83 2.31 2.59 10.21
CA LEU A 83 1.27 1.58 10.07
C LEU A 83 0.16 2.13 9.17
N ILE A 84 0.03 1.57 7.98
CA ILE A 84 -1.02 1.97 7.03
C ILE A 84 -2.37 1.46 7.52
N LEU A 85 -3.39 2.32 7.46
CA LEU A 85 -4.78 1.99 7.72
C LEU A 85 -5.65 2.51 6.59
N SER A 86 -6.13 1.65 5.70
CA SER A 86 -6.75 2.03 4.43
C SER A 86 -8.01 1.23 4.11
N ILE A 87 -8.88 1.79 3.27
CA ILE A 87 -10.00 1.03 2.66
C ILE A 87 -9.54 0.18 1.47
N HIS A 88 -8.33 0.40 0.96
CA HIS A 88 -7.82 -0.28 -0.22
C HIS A 88 -7.19 -1.62 0.14
N ASP A 89 -7.60 -2.66 -0.57
CA ASP A 89 -7.01 -3.99 -0.47
C ASP A 89 -6.29 -4.42 -1.76
N ASP A 90 -6.08 -3.49 -2.69
CA ASP A 90 -5.43 -3.74 -3.98
C ASP A 90 -3.94 -4.05 -3.83
N GLU A 91 -3.46 -5.05 -4.59
CA GLU A 91 -2.05 -5.50 -4.57
C GLU A 91 -1.05 -4.35 -4.78
N SER A 92 -1.37 -3.41 -5.68
CA SER A 92 -0.49 -2.30 -6.04
C SER A 92 -0.26 -1.34 -4.87
N TYR A 93 -1.32 -0.94 -4.17
CA TYR A 93 -1.21 -0.05 -3.01
C TYR A 93 -0.47 -0.70 -1.84
N VAL A 94 -0.83 -1.96 -1.54
CA VAL A 94 -0.17 -2.72 -0.46
C VAL A 94 1.32 -2.85 -0.74
N PHE A 95 1.68 -3.27 -1.96
CA PHE A 95 3.08 -3.47 -2.33
C PHE A 95 3.85 -2.15 -2.35
N GLU A 96 3.29 -1.10 -2.91
CA GLU A 96 3.94 0.20 -3.02
C GLU A 96 4.22 0.80 -1.63
N THR A 97 3.25 0.81 -0.72
CA THR A 97 3.43 1.34 0.62
C THR A 97 4.47 0.57 1.43
N LEU A 98 4.47 -0.77 1.35
CA LEU A 98 5.48 -1.59 2.02
C LEU A 98 6.87 -1.36 1.43
N ARG A 99 6.99 -1.21 0.11
CA ARG A 99 8.25 -0.87 -0.57
C ARG A 99 8.78 0.50 -0.16
N LYS A 100 7.89 1.46 0.12
CA LYS A 100 8.24 2.80 0.63
C LYS A 100 8.59 2.79 2.12
N GLY A 101 8.51 1.64 2.79
CA GLY A 101 9.00 1.42 4.14
C GLY A 101 7.92 1.42 5.22
N ALA A 102 6.65 1.23 4.87
CA ALA A 102 5.61 0.99 5.87
C ALA A 102 5.96 -0.25 6.71
N SER A 103 5.75 -0.15 8.02
CA SER A 103 6.00 -1.23 8.98
C SER A 103 4.84 -2.22 9.04
N GLY A 104 3.67 -1.83 8.53
CA GLY A 104 2.50 -2.71 8.45
C GLY A 104 1.39 -2.12 7.60
N TYR A 105 0.38 -2.97 7.33
CA TYR A 105 -0.78 -2.61 6.51
C TYR A 105 -2.05 -3.26 7.07
N LEU A 106 -3.02 -2.43 7.45
CA LEU A 106 -4.34 -2.82 7.92
C LEU A 106 -5.44 -2.23 7.05
N LEU A 107 -6.61 -2.84 7.13
CA LEU A 107 -7.83 -2.32 6.50
C LEU A 107 -8.65 -1.53 7.52
N LYS A 108 -9.38 -0.51 7.08
CA LYS A 108 -10.24 0.31 7.96
C LYS A 108 -11.44 -0.46 8.55
N ASP A 109 -11.73 -1.68 8.04
CA ASP A 109 -12.71 -2.62 8.62
C ASP A 109 -12.13 -3.55 9.69
N THR A 110 -10.86 -3.36 10.05
CA THR A 110 -10.16 -4.10 11.12
C THR A 110 -10.75 -3.76 12.49
N GLU A 111 -10.89 -4.78 13.36
CA GLU A 111 -11.33 -4.60 14.72
C GLU A 111 -10.30 -3.83 15.56
N THR A 112 -10.77 -3.07 16.55
CA THR A 112 -9.91 -2.28 17.45
C THR A 112 -8.81 -3.11 18.11
N ALA A 113 -9.16 -4.30 18.59
CA ALA A 113 -8.19 -5.20 19.24
C ALA A 113 -7.04 -5.60 18.31
N GLU A 114 -7.34 -5.84 17.03
CA GLU A 114 -6.33 -6.17 16.01
C GLU A 114 -5.45 -4.95 15.70
N LEU A 115 -6.04 -3.75 15.60
CA LEU A 115 -5.26 -2.51 15.43
C LEU A 115 -4.27 -2.29 16.60
N CYS A 116 -4.72 -2.44 17.84
CA CYS A 116 -3.86 -2.33 19.02
C CYS A 116 -2.74 -3.40 19.01
N GLN A 117 -3.06 -4.62 18.61
CA GLN A 117 -2.07 -5.70 18.45
C GLN A 117 -1.04 -5.35 17.37
N ALA A 118 -1.47 -4.82 16.24
CA ALA A 118 -0.58 -4.40 15.15
C ALA A 118 0.38 -3.29 15.59
N ILE A 119 -0.12 -2.28 16.35
CA ILE A 119 0.71 -1.21 16.91
C ILE A 119 1.80 -1.78 17.82
N ARG A 120 1.45 -2.71 18.73
CA ARG A 120 2.43 -3.36 19.60
C ARG A 120 3.45 -4.19 18.81
N ALA A 121 2.99 -4.93 17.80
CA ALA A 121 3.87 -5.75 16.96
C ALA A 121 4.90 -4.91 16.18
N VAL A 122 4.49 -3.77 15.59
CA VAL A 122 5.44 -2.91 14.86
C VAL A 122 6.44 -2.24 15.79
N MET A 123 6.06 -1.95 17.03
CA MET A 123 6.99 -1.47 18.07
C MET A 123 8.04 -2.50 18.47
N GLU A 124 7.69 -3.77 18.45
CA GLU A 124 8.63 -4.88 18.69
C GLU A 124 9.50 -5.19 17.46
N GLY A 125 9.29 -4.49 16.33
CA GLY A 125 10.05 -4.68 15.09
C GLY A 125 9.47 -5.72 14.13
N TYR A 126 8.29 -6.26 14.42
CA TYR A 126 7.58 -7.16 13.50
C TYR A 126 6.81 -6.37 12.45
N ALA A 127 6.75 -6.88 11.23
CA ALA A 127 5.80 -6.37 10.23
C ALA A 127 4.40 -6.94 10.53
N TYR A 128 3.37 -6.09 10.47
CA TYR A 128 1.99 -6.53 10.61
C TYR A 128 1.21 -6.30 9.31
N ILE A 129 0.76 -7.37 8.67
CA ILE A 129 0.01 -7.30 7.42
C ILE A 129 -1.31 -8.03 7.61
N HIS A 130 -2.42 -7.32 7.36
CA HIS A 130 -3.76 -7.89 7.49
C HIS A 130 -3.91 -9.14 6.60
N PRO A 131 -4.50 -10.25 7.11
CA PRO A 131 -4.58 -11.54 6.38
C PRO A 131 -5.22 -11.44 4.99
N LYS A 132 -6.25 -10.59 4.80
CA LYS A 132 -6.91 -10.40 3.50
C LYS A 132 -5.96 -9.88 2.41
N VAL A 133 -4.90 -9.15 2.76
CA VAL A 133 -3.93 -8.58 1.80
C VAL A 133 -2.64 -9.38 1.71
N THR A 134 -2.35 -10.23 2.69
CA THR A 134 -1.13 -11.07 2.70
C THR A 134 -1.03 -11.97 1.46
N GLY A 135 -2.12 -12.62 1.07
CA GLY A 135 -2.15 -13.47 -0.13
C GLY A 135 -1.87 -12.69 -1.43
N LYS A 136 -2.39 -11.47 -1.52
CA LYS A 136 -2.17 -10.56 -2.65
C LYS A 136 -0.70 -10.14 -2.71
N LEU A 137 -0.09 -9.80 -1.58
CA LEU A 137 1.31 -9.45 -1.48
C LEU A 137 2.24 -10.60 -1.92
N ILE A 138 1.97 -11.83 -1.44
CA ILE A 138 2.74 -13.02 -1.84
C ILE A 138 2.66 -13.25 -3.35
N ASN A 139 1.47 -13.09 -3.95
CA ASN A 139 1.29 -13.23 -5.40
C ASN A 139 2.10 -12.17 -6.17
N GLN A 140 2.13 -10.93 -5.69
CA GLN A 140 2.93 -9.86 -6.30
C GLN A 140 4.44 -10.16 -6.21
N LEU A 141 4.93 -10.60 -5.06
CA LEU A 141 6.33 -11.01 -4.88
C LEU A 141 6.71 -12.17 -5.80
N ARG A 142 5.85 -13.19 -5.94
CA ARG A 142 6.07 -14.29 -6.89
C ARG A 142 6.18 -13.78 -8.32
N ARG A 143 5.29 -12.91 -8.77
CA ARG A 143 5.34 -12.31 -10.12
C ARG A 143 6.67 -11.59 -10.35
N MET A 144 7.19 -10.88 -9.36
CA MET A 144 8.48 -10.18 -9.46
C MET A 144 9.66 -11.15 -9.49
N SER A 145 9.66 -12.20 -8.71
CA SER A 145 10.71 -13.23 -8.70
C SER A 145 10.82 -13.98 -10.03
N TYR A 146 9.73 -14.12 -10.77
CA TYR A 146 9.76 -14.69 -12.13
C TYR A 146 10.29 -13.72 -13.20
N LEU A 147 10.46 -12.43 -12.87
CA LEU A 147 10.96 -11.39 -13.77
C LEU A 147 12.46 -11.11 -13.61
N ASP A 148 13.13 -11.70 -12.61
CA ASP A 148 14.57 -11.56 -12.40
C ASP A 148 15.33 -12.80 -12.89
N PRO A 149 16.02 -12.73 -14.04
CA PRO A 149 16.73 -13.89 -14.61
C PRO A 149 18.08 -14.19 -13.93
N THR A 150 18.48 -13.47 -12.86
CA THR A 150 19.86 -13.53 -12.31
C THR A 150 19.98 -14.14 -10.91
N GLY A 151 18.93 -14.66 -10.28
CA GLY A 151 19.01 -15.10 -8.89
C GLY A 151 18.33 -16.41 -8.52
N VAL A 152 19.09 -17.49 -8.53
CA VAL A 152 18.92 -18.75 -7.75
C VAL A 152 17.58 -19.48 -7.85
N ALA A 153 17.57 -20.51 -8.67
CA ALA A 153 16.53 -21.53 -8.81
C ALA A 153 16.33 -22.35 -7.52
N GLY A 154 15.12 -22.22 -6.94
CA GLY A 154 14.52 -23.22 -6.04
C GLY A 154 13.33 -23.85 -6.77
N GLY A 155 13.47 -25.10 -7.20
CA GLY A 155 12.66 -25.74 -8.21
C GLY A 155 11.17 -25.93 -7.93
N ASP A 156 10.39 -25.72 -8.96
CA ASP A 156 9.25 -26.58 -9.25
C ASP A 156 9.08 -26.68 -10.78
N GLN A 157 9.20 -27.90 -11.31
CA GLN A 157 9.25 -28.21 -12.74
C GLN A 157 7.86 -28.23 -13.41
N SER A 158 6.77 -27.91 -12.71
CA SER A 158 5.40 -28.11 -13.23
C SER A 158 4.79 -26.96 -14.03
N LEU A 159 5.53 -25.85 -14.29
CA LEU A 159 5.01 -24.66 -14.98
C LEU A 159 5.65 -24.36 -16.33
N LYS A 160 6.33 -25.34 -16.95
CA LYS A 160 6.98 -25.15 -18.27
C LYS A 160 6.05 -25.23 -19.49
N GLU A 161 4.77 -25.48 -19.33
CA GLU A 161 3.84 -25.69 -20.46
C GLU A 161 2.95 -24.49 -20.84
N ALA A 162 3.04 -23.36 -20.13
CA ALA A 162 2.37 -22.13 -20.58
C ALA A 162 3.37 -21.22 -21.31
N GLY A 163 3.57 -21.47 -22.60
CA GLY A 163 4.48 -20.73 -23.48
C GLY A 163 4.08 -19.26 -23.68
N VAL A 164 4.33 -18.41 -22.70
CA VAL A 164 4.19 -16.96 -22.83
C VAL A 164 5.56 -16.33 -22.83
N LYS A 165 6.09 -16.02 -24.01
CA LYS A 165 7.27 -15.17 -24.19
C LYS A 165 6.92 -13.74 -23.74
N TYR A 166 7.46 -13.31 -22.60
CA TYR A 166 7.38 -11.91 -22.17
C TYR A 166 8.52 -11.13 -22.84
N ILE A 167 8.17 -10.16 -23.67
CA ILE A 167 9.11 -9.14 -24.15
C ILE A 167 9.11 -8.04 -23.08
N HIS A 168 10.19 -7.98 -22.29
CA HIS A 168 10.40 -6.90 -21.32
C HIS A 168 11.05 -5.72 -22.03
N GLN A 169 10.39 -4.57 -22.06
CA GLN A 169 11.00 -3.29 -22.40
C GLN A 169 11.27 -2.52 -21.09
N PRO A 170 12.54 -2.20 -20.78
CA PRO A 170 12.93 -1.68 -19.46
C PRO A 170 12.51 -0.22 -19.16
N ASN A 171 11.81 0.47 -20.05
CA ASN A 171 11.47 1.90 -19.91
C ASN A 171 10.04 2.25 -20.34
N SER A 172 9.08 1.35 -20.25
CA SER A 172 7.69 1.71 -20.55
C SER A 172 6.97 2.20 -19.29
N PRO A 173 6.46 3.43 -19.26
CA PRO A 173 5.67 3.95 -18.15
C PRO A 173 4.28 3.30 -18.06
N LEU A 174 3.98 2.33 -18.92
CA LEU A 174 2.70 1.65 -18.99
C LEU A 174 2.68 0.44 -18.04
N THR A 175 1.59 0.29 -17.32
CA THR A 175 1.32 -0.95 -16.58
C THR A 175 1.14 -2.12 -17.55
N ARG A 176 1.29 -3.36 -17.06
CA ARG A 176 1.08 -4.56 -17.88
C ARG A 176 -0.30 -4.56 -18.56
N ARG A 177 -1.34 -4.13 -17.83
CA ARG A 177 -2.70 -4.09 -18.35
C ARG A 177 -2.88 -3.02 -19.41
N GLU A 178 -2.25 -1.88 -19.25
CA GLU A 178 -2.22 -0.83 -20.27
C GLU A 178 -1.45 -1.28 -21.52
N ALA A 179 -0.35 -2.00 -21.36
CA ALA A 179 0.39 -2.57 -22.49
C ALA A 179 -0.44 -3.62 -23.27
N GLU A 180 -1.19 -4.49 -22.55
CA GLU A 180 -2.11 -5.45 -23.18
C GLU A 180 -3.22 -4.73 -23.96
N VAL A 181 -3.83 -3.70 -23.36
CA VAL A 181 -4.85 -2.87 -24.03
C VAL A 181 -4.27 -2.15 -25.23
N LEU A 182 -3.09 -1.52 -25.10
CA LEU A 182 -2.43 -0.82 -26.20
C LEU A 182 -2.10 -1.75 -27.37
N ARG A 183 -1.63 -2.96 -27.10
CA ARG A 183 -1.36 -3.97 -28.15
C ARG A 183 -2.62 -4.30 -28.94
N LEU A 184 -3.72 -4.57 -28.23
CA LEU A 184 -4.99 -4.92 -28.89
C LEU A 184 -5.59 -3.73 -29.65
N LEU A 185 -5.37 -2.50 -29.20
CA LEU A 185 -5.71 -1.28 -29.95
C LEU A 185 -4.89 -1.16 -31.23
N ALA A 186 -3.58 -1.44 -31.16
CA ALA A 186 -2.70 -1.43 -32.34
C ALA A 186 -3.08 -2.53 -33.36
N GLU A 187 -3.71 -3.63 -32.92
CA GLU A 187 -4.32 -4.66 -33.78
C GLU A 187 -5.67 -4.21 -34.39
N GLY A 188 -6.13 -2.99 -34.10
CA GLY A 188 -7.39 -2.42 -34.62
C GLY A 188 -8.66 -2.93 -33.94
N LYS A 189 -8.55 -3.53 -32.75
CA LYS A 189 -9.73 -4.03 -32.02
C LYS A 189 -10.49 -2.90 -31.36
N SER A 190 -11.83 -2.98 -31.36
CA SER A 190 -12.69 -2.05 -30.64
C SER A 190 -12.61 -2.23 -29.12
N ASN A 191 -12.92 -1.19 -28.34
CA ASN A 191 -12.96 -1.29 -26.88
C ASN A 191 -13.84 -2.42 -26.35
N LYS A 192 -14.96 -2.68 -27.04
CA LYS A 192 -15.86 -3.80 -26.73
C LYS A 192 -15.15 -5.15 -26.93
N SER A 193 -14.50 -5.35 -28.09
CA SER A 193 -13.76 -6.58 -28.40
C SER A 193 -12.56 -6.78 -27.47
N ILE A 194 -11.88 -5.70 -27.07
CA ILE A 194 -10.80 -5.74 -26.09
C ILE A 194 -11.35 -6.16 -24.72
N GLY A 195 -12.50 -5.61 -24.32
CA GLY A 195 -13.17 -5.99 -23.08
C GLY A 195 -13.50 -7.49 -23.03
N GLU A 196 -14.08 -8.02 -24.10
CA GLU A 196 -14.37 -9.44 -24.24
C GLU A 196 -13.09 -10.30 -24.18
N HIS A 197 -12.05 -9.89 -24.90
CA HIS A 197 -10.77 -10.62 -24.95
C HIS A 197 -10.03 -10.64 -23.61
N LEU A 198 -10.11 -9.55 -22.86
CA LEU A 198 -9.42 -9.37 -21.58
C LEU A 198 -10.31 -9.67 -20.38
N PHE A 199 -11.55 -10.11 -20.57
CA PHE A 199 -12.54 -10.38 -19.52
C PHE A 199 -12.77 -9.18 -18.57
N ILE A 200 -12.87 -7.96 -19.13
CA ILE A 200 -13.17 -6.72 -18.42
C ILE A 200 -14.27 -5.92 -19.13
N SER A 201 -14.89 -4.98 -18.41
CA SER A 201 -15.93 -4.15 -19.01
C SER A 201 -15.36 -3.18 -20.07
N GLU A 202 -16.17 -2.82 -21.09
CA GLU A 202 -15.81 -1.78 -22.06
C GLU A 202 -15.44 -0.45 -21.38
N LYS A 203 -16.11 -0.13 -20.27
CA LYS A 203 -15.82 1.06 -19.45
C LYS A 203 -14.41 0.98 -18.86
N THR A 204 -14.00 -0.19 -18.38
CA THR A 204 -12.65 -0.42 -17.84
C THR A 204 -11.59 -0.27 -18.93
N VAL A 205 -11.87 -0.76 -20.16
CA VAL A 205 -10.97 -0.55 -21.32
C VAL A 205 -10.83 0.95 -21.62
N LYS A 206 -11.92 1.72 -21.66
CA LYS A 206 -11.89 3.17 -21.87
C LYS A 206 -11.03 3.90 -20.81
N ASN A 207 -11.12 3.46 -19.55
CA ASN A 207 -10.29 4.02 -18.50
C ASN A 207 -8.79 3.74 -18.73
N HIS A 208 -8.43 2.53 -19.12
CA HIS A 208 -7.05 2.19 -19.49
C HIS A 208 -6.55 3.00 -20.69
N VAL A 209 -7.37 3.16 -21.73
CA VAL A 209 -7.03 4.00 -22.89
C VAL A 209 -6.77 5.44 -22.47
N SER A 210 -7.64 6.02 -21.64
CA SER A 210 -7.45 7.39 -21.12
C SER A 210 -6.14 7.50 -20.31
N SER A 211 -5.83 6.52 -19.48
CA SER A 211 -4.57 6.48 -18.71
C SER A 211 -3.34 6.37 -19.61
N ILE A 212 -3.39 5.54 -20.68
CA ILE A 212 -2.31 5.41 -21.67
C ILE A 212 -2.03 6.74 -22.39
N LEU A 213 -3.09 7.48 -22.75
CA LEU A 213 -2.96 8.77 -23.46
C LEU A 213 -2.44 9.92 -22.58
N GLN A 214 -2.44 9.75 -21.25
CA GLN A 214 -1.94 10.74 -20.28
C GLN A 214 -0.47 10.49 -19.88
N LYS A 215 0.12 9.38 -20.32
CA LYS A 215 1.52 8.97 -20.04
C LYS A 215 2.43 9.27 -21.22
#